data_21dfddacbf747489b65f6cd73a1b58dc
#
_entry.id   21dfddacbf747489b65f6cd73a1b58dc
#
_cell.length_a   1.000
_cell.length_b   1.000
_cell.length_c   1.000
_cell.angle_alpha   90.00
_cell.angle_beta   90.00
_cell.angle_gamma   90.00
#
_symmetry.space_group_name_H-M   'P 1'
#
loop_
_entity.id
_entity.type
_entity.pdbx_description
1 polymer ?
#
loop_
_entity_poly.entity_id
_entity_poly.type
_entity_poly.pdbx_seq_one_letter_code
_entity_poly.pdbx_strand_id
1 'polypeptide(L)'
;MPFVLHFYKMQSIDCIIPVERVTIILERGKDMTPESKATKDEVNTFLFEFKTLLSQNGIVFEPRTYTGITTIGIDITQAELELFSLTFHNYDRGPTPDYNGDGTSVWEFGKIIEDELVYIKIKIGNDKKCKVLSFKPSSGPFSLPYKNW
;
A
#
# COMPACT_ATOMS: atom_id res chain seq x y z
N MET A 1 1.97 28.51 15.07
CA MET A 1 1.80 27.73 15.27
C MET A 1 1.48 27.20 14.51
N PRO A 2 1.73 27.79 14.65
CA PRO A 2 1.38 26.98 14.55
C PRO A 2 0.92 26.31 13.82
N PHE A 3 0.68 26.25 14.09
CA PHE A 3 0.21 25.21 14.09
C PHE A 3 -0.46 24.86 13.37
N VAL A 4 0.17 25.46 13.61
CA VAL A 4 -0.40 24.59 13.81
C VAL A 4 -1.11 24.17 13.32
N LEU A 5 -1.06 24.77 13.53
CA LEU A 5 -1.59 24.13 13.82
C LEU A 5 -2.21 23.83 13.03
N HIS A 6 -1.88 24.03 13.13
CA HIS A 6 -2.39 23.45 13.27
C HIS A 6 -2.97 23.01 12.57
N PHE A 7 -2.90 23.16 12.79
CA PHE A 7 -3.30 22.45 13.16
C PHE A 7 -4.10 22.31 12.55
N TYR A 8 -3.85 22.64 12.85
CA TYR A 8 -4.32 22.10 13.33
C TYR A 8 -5.15 21.98 12.84
N LYS A 9 -4.71 22.58 12.94
CA LYS A 9 -5.08 22.15 13.37
C LYS A 9 -5.76 21.64 13.25
N MET A 10 -5.75 22.27 13.48
CA MET A 10 -5.90 21.71 14.08
C MET A 10 -6.72 21.39 14.00
N GLN A 11 -6.62 21.51 14.19
CA GLN A 11 -6.84 21.14 14.76
C GLN A 11 -7.44 20.85 14.86
N SER A 12 -7.25 21.67 14.99
CA SER A 12 -7.33 21.33 15.73
C SER A 12 -7.57 21.09 15.87
N ILE A 13 -7.59 21.54 16.32
CA ILE A 13 -7.22 21.13 17.11
C ILE A 13 -7.36 21.00 17.02
N ASP A 14 -7.32 21.25 17.38
CA ASP A 14 -6.90 21.06 17.99
C ASP A 14 -7.07 21.10 17.75
N CYS A 15 -6.90 21.88 18.09
CA CYS A 15 -6.47 21.68 18.59
C CYS A 15 -6.47 21.70 18.50
N ILE A 16 -6.29 22.13 18.79
CA ILE A 16 -5.80 21.93 19.30
C ILE A 16 -5.62 21.66 19.01
N ILE A 17 -5.42 22.08 19.16
CA ILE A 17 -4.79 21.62 19.55
C ILE A 17 -4.66 21.71 19.00
N PRO A 18 -4.12 22.28 19.50
CA PRO A 18 -3.68 22.14 19.61
C PRO A 18 -3.36 21.94 18.95
N VAL A 19 -3.14 22.35 19.04
CA VAL A 19 -2.63 21.81 18.99
C VAL A 19 -2.42 21.55 18.72
N GLU A 20 -2.06 21.78 18.80
CA GLU A 20 -1.72 21.29 18.99
C GLU A 20 -1.77 20.60 18.84
N ARG A 21 -1.38 21.15 19.28
CA ARG A 21 -1.25 20.33 19.49
C ARG A 21 -1.23 19.58 18.87
N VAL A 22 -0.86 19.86 18.95
CA VAL A 22 -0.69 18.96 18.76
C VAL A 22 -0.25 18.52 18.20
N THR A 23 0.31 18.58 18.17
CA THR A 23 0.75 17.92 18.06
C THR A 23 1.19 17.46 18.03
N ILE A 24 1.85 17.69 18.40
CA ILE A 24 2.25 16.99 18.77
C ILE A 24 2.86 16.55 18.62
N ILE A 25 3.50 16.58 18.65
CA ILE A 25 4.04 15.95 18.74
C ILE A 25 4.68 15.78 18.21
N LEU A 26 5.27 15.75 18.16
CA LEU A 26 5.79 15.34 17.95
C LEU A 26 6.47 15.14 17.56
N GLU A 27 6.92 15.06 17.62
CA GLU A 27 7.35 14.60 17.63
C GLU A 27 7.79 14.20 17.64
N ARG A 28 8.61 14.09 17.57
CA ARG A 28 8.77 13.39 17.65
C ARG A 28 9.15 12.60 17.49
N GLY A 29 9.60 12.31 17.30
CA GLY A 29 9.80 11.54 17.18
C GLY A 29 9.86 10.78 16.61
N LYS A 30 10.35 10.35 16.36
CA LYS A 30 10.07 9.45 15.92
C LYS A 30 9.18 9.04 16.31
N ASP A 31 9.11 9.67 15.97
CA ASP A 31 7.95 9.32 16.37
C ASP A 31 7.32 8.17 15.80
N MET A 32 6.92 7.47 16.51
CA MET A 32 6.38 6.22 16.15
C MET A 32 4.89 6.38 16.14
N THR A 33 4.44 7.26 15.23
CA THR A 33 3.06 7.13 14.84
C THR A 33 2.96 5.77 14.21
N PRO A 34 2.06 4.91 14.64
CA PRO A 34 1.78 3.72 13.91
C PRO A 34 1.43 4.17 12.49
N GLU A 35 2.05 3.58 11.50
CA GLU A 35 1.71 3.85 10.12
C GLU A 35 0.20 3.85 10.06
N SER A 36 -0.36 5.01 9.73
CA SER A 36 -1.80 5.12 9.69
C SER A 36 -2.28 4.17 8.61
N LYS A 37 -3.05 3.20 9.06
CA LYS A 37 -3.72 2.28 8.17
C LYS A 37 -4.58 3.08 7.20
N ALA A 38 -4.49 2.78 5.91
CA ALA A 38 -5.35 3.42 4.92
C ALA A 38 -6.80 3.01 5.17
N THR A 39 -7.73 3.91 4.87
CA THR A 39 -9.15 3.59 4.96
C THR A 39 -9.55 2.71 3.79
N LYS A 40 -10.71 2.04 3.91
CA LYS A 40 -11.25 1.24 2.81
C LYS A 40 -11.40 2.09 1.54
N ASP A 41 -11.87 3.33 1.68
CA ASP A 41 -12.05 4.22 0.53
C ASP A 41 -10.73 4.55 -0.12
N GLU A 42 -9.68 4.78 0.66
CA GLU A 42 -8.35 5.04 0.12
C GLU A 42 -7.80 3.84 -0.63
N VAL A 43 -7.99 2.64 -0.08
CA VAL A 43 -7.56 1.42 -0.75
C VAL A 43 -8.33 1.22 -2.05
N ASN A 44 -9.64 1.41 -2.01
CA ASN A 44 -10.47 1.27 -3.21
C ASN A 44 -10.10 2.28 -4.28
N THR A 45 -9.80 3.53 -3.88
CA THR A 45 -9.38 4.57 -4.82
C THR A 45 -8.07 4.18 -5.50
N PHE A 46 -7.10 3.70 -4.71
CA PHE A 46 -5.84 3.24 -5.28
C PHE A 46 -6.06 2.06 -6.23
N LEU A 47 -6.84 1.06 -5.81
CA LEU A 47 -7.06 -0.12 -6.64
C LEU A 47 -7.80 0.22 -7.93
N PHE A 48 -8.74 1.15 -7.86
CA PHE A 48 -9.46 1.58 -9.07
C PHE A 48 -8.48 2.21 -10.06
N GLU A 49 -7.64 3.12 -9.60
CA GLU A 49 -6.64 3.76 -10.46
C GLU A 49 -5.64 2.73 -11.00
N PHE A 50 -5.15 1.86 -10.13
CA PHE A 50 -4.18 0.83 -10.52
C PHE A 50 -4.75 -0.06 -11.61
N LYS A 51 -5.98 -0.56 -11.42
CA LYS A 51 -6.60 -1.47 -12.40
C LYS A 51 -6.91 -0.76 -13.72
N THR A 52 -7.31 0.51 -13.64
CA THR A 52 -7.56 1.32 -14.83
C THR A 52 -6.28 1.47 -15.65
N LEU A 53 -5.18 1.86 -15.00
CA LEU A 53 -3.89 2.02 -15.67
C LEU A 53 -3.36 0.68 -16.18
N LEU A 54 -3.56 -0.37 -15.41
CA LEU A 54 -3.15 -1.72 -15.80
C LEU A 54 -3.79 -2.10 -17.14
N SER A 55 -5.09 -1.84 -17.28
CA SER A 55 -5.79 -2.18 -18.52
C SER A 55 -5.40 -1.29 -19.70
N GLN A 56 -4.95 -0.06 -19.43
CA GLN A 56 -4.57 0.89 -20.48
C GLN A 56 -3.12 0.78 -20.89
N ASN A 57 -2.21 0.65 -19.93
CA ASN A 57 -0.77 0.79 -20.15
C ASN A 57 0.02 -0.48 -19.87
N GLY A 58 -0.66 -1.55 -19.42
CA GLY A 58 0.03 -2.77 -19.06
C GLY A 58 0.73 -2.65 -17.72
N ILE A 59 1.62 -3.60 -17.45
CA ILE A 59 2.25 -3.72 -16.14
C ILE A 59 3.71 -4.11 -16.28
N VAL A 60 4.54 -3.62 -15.36
CA VAL A 60 5.96 -3.96 -15.30
C VAL A 60 6.19 -4.82 -14.05
N PHE A 61 6.67 -6.04 -14.27
CA PHE A 61 7.09 -6.92 -13.18
C PHE A 61 8.59 -6.74 -12.95
N GLU A 62 8.98 -6.38 -11.71
CA GLU A 62 10.40 -6.32 -11.38
C GLU A 62 11.01 -7.72 -11.55
N PRO A 63 12.26 -7.81 -12.03
CA PRO A 63 12.85 -9.13 -12.34
C PRO A 63 12.75 -10.14 -11.19
N ARG A 64 12.91 -9.71 -9.95
CA ARG A 64 12.84 -10.61 -8.79
C ARG A 64 11.48 -11.26 -8.60
N THR A 65 10.42 -10.69 -9.18
CA THR A 65 9.07 -11.23 -9.01
C THR A 65 8.87 -12.53 -9.77
N TYR A 66 9.63 -12.75 -10.84
CA TYR A 66 9.47 -13.96 -11.65
C TYR A 66 9.78 -15.23 -10.85
N THR A 67 10.80 -15.19 -10.00
CA THR A 67 11.11 -16.33 -9.13
C THR A 67 9.97 -16.64 -8.19
N GLY A 68 9.40 -15.60 -7.56
CA GLY A 68 8.28 -15.79 -6.64
C GLY A 68 7.05 -16.34 -7.33
N ILE A 69 6.72 -15.81 -8.51
CA ILE A 69 5.57 -16.28 -9.28
C ILE A 69 5.74 -17.73 -9.67
N THR A 70 6.93 -18.11 -10.14
CA THR A 70 7.24 -19.49 -10.49
C THR A 70 7.12 -20.41 -9.28
N THR A 71 7.60 -19.96 -8.11
CA THR A 71 7.53 -20.74 -6.88
C THR A 71 6.08 -21.03 -6.47
N ILE A 72 5.18 -20.07 -6.70
CA ILE A 72 3.77 -20.26 -6.42
C ILE A 72 3.14 -21.28 -7.38
N GLY A 73 3.71 -21.41 -8.59
CA GLY A 73 3.22 -22.36 -9.57
C GLY A 73 2.27 -21.77 -10.58
N ILE A 74 2.31 -20.46 -10.78
CA ILE A 74 1.46 -19.78 -11.77
C ILE A 74 2.36 -19.08 -12.79
N ASP A 75 1.76 -18.64 -13.89
CA ASP A 75 2.47 -17.88 -14.91
C ASP A 75 2.14 -16.38 -14.79
N ILE A 76 2.78 -15.58 -15.64
CA ILE A 76 2.63 -14.11 -15.62
C ILE A 76 1.18 -13.71 -15.91
N THR A 77 0.51 -14.38 -16.82
CA THR A 77 -0.88 -14.08 -17.17
C THR A 77 -1.78 -14.31 -15.95
N GLN A 78 -1.56 -15.41 -15.23
CA GLN A 78 -2.33 -15.68 -14.01
C GLN A 78 -2.02 -14.66 -12.92
N ALA A 79 -0.75 -14.27 -12.78
CA ALA A 79 -0.37 -13.25 -11.81
C ALA A 79 -1.09 -11.93 -12.11
N GLU A 80 -1.17 -11.55 -13.38
CA GLU A 80 -1.89 -10.35 -13.79
C GLU A 80 -3.37 -10.42 -13.43
N LEU A 81 -3.98 -11.58 -13.67
CA LEU A 81 -5.39 -11.78 -13.31
C LEU A 81 -5.59 -11.68 -11.79
N GLU A 82 -4.64 -12.18 -11.00
CA GLU A 82 -4.73 -12.07 -9.56
C GLU A 82 -4.66 -10.61 -9.11
N LEU A 83 -3.86 -9.79 -9.80
CA LEU A 83 -3.80 -8.36 -9.50
C LEU A 83 -5.12 -7.66 -9.80
N PHE A 84 -5.76 -8.01 -10.92
CA PHE A 84 -7.08 -7.46 -11.24
C PHE A 84 -8.13 -7.84 -10.20
N SER A 85 -7.97 -8.97 -9.55
CA SER A 85 -8.97 -9.44 -8.58
C SER A 85 -8.70 -8.97 -7.15
N LEU A 86 -7.66 -8.16 -6.91
CA LEU A 86 -7.40 -7.62 -5.58
C LEU A 86 -8.56 -6.72 -5.14
N THR A 87 -8.91 -6.84 -3.87
CA THR A 87 -9.94 -6.00 -3.26
C THR A 87 -9.38 -5.43 -1.96
N PHE A 88 -10.14 -4.52 -1.33
CA PHE A 88 -9.70 -3.96 -0.07
C PHE A 88 -9.56 -5.03 1.02
N HIS A 89 -10.22 -6.18 0.88
CA HIS A 89 -10.06 -7.29 1.84
C HIS A 89 -8.62 -7.80 1.86
N ASN A 90 -7.90 -7.66 0.76
CA ASN A 90 -6.52 -8.13 0.63
C ASN A 90 -5.50 -7.13 1.11
N TYR A 91 -5.92 -5.89 1.42
CA TYR A 91 -5.02 -4.85 1.88
C TYR A 91 -4.32 -5.24 3.17
N ASP A 92 -3.00 -5.06 3.20
CA ASP A 92 -2.22 -5.32 4.41
C ASP A 92 -1.71 -4.03 5.02
N ARG A 93 -0.98 -3.24 4.24
CA ARG A 93 -0.48 -1.95 4.73
C ARG A 93 -0.04 -1.05 3.59
N GLY A 94 0.27 0.20 3.93
CA GLY A 94 0.64 1.27 3.03
C GLY A 94 -0.41 2.34 3.03
N PRO A 95 -0.20 3.43 2.29
CA PRO A 95 0.92 3.65 1.38
C PRO A 95 2.19 4.05 2.14
N THR A 96 3.33 3.59 1.64
CA THR A 96 4.63 4.01 2.14
C THR A 96 5.48 4.48 0.96
N PRO A 97 6.38 5.46 1.16
CA PRO A 97 7.20 5.93 0.04
C PRO A 97 8.18 4.86 -0.42
N ASP A 98 8.44 4.82 -1.73
CA ASP A 98 9.44 3.92 -2.28
C ASP A 98 10.80 4.62 -2.19
N TYR A 99 11.48 4.45 -1.06
CA TYR A 99 12.72 5.16 -0.78
C TYR A 99 13.87 4.75 -1.72
N ASN A 100 13.80 3.55 -2.29
CA ASN A 100 14.82 3.05 -3.20
C ASN A 100 14.47 3.28 -4.66
N GLY A 101 13.36 3.94 -4.92
CA GLY A 101 12.89 4.22 -6.27
C GLY A 101 12.55 5.69 -6.43
N ASP A 102 11.42 5.97 -7.08
CA ASP A 102 11.01 7.34 -7.41
C ASP A 102 10.24 8.03 -6.30
N GLY A 103 10.09 7.40 -5.13
CA GLY A 103 9.39 8.00 -3.99
C GLY A 103 7.87 7.88 -4.04
N THR A 104 7.31 7.31 -5.11
CA THR A 104 5.86 7.12 -5.18
C THR A 104 5.40 6.07 -4.18
N SER A 105 4.10 6.12 -3.86
CA SER A 105 3.54 5.30 -2.79
C SER A 105 3.48 3.82 -3.15
N VAL A 106 3.90 2.99 -2.22
CA VAL A 106 3.89 1.53 -2.33
C VAL A 106 2.78 0.98 -1.45
N TRP A 107 2.03 0.02 -1.99
CA TRP A 107 0.92 -0.62 -1.29
C TRP A 107 1.18 -2.12 -1.20
N GLU A 108 0.85 -2.71 -0.05
CA GLU A 108 1.13 -4.12 0.21
C GLU A 108 -0.16 -4.87 0.47
N PHE A 109 -0.26 -6.05 -0.14
CA PHE A 109 -1.47 -6.88 -0.09
C PHE A 109 -1.09 -8.33 0.21
N GLY A 110 -2.04 -9.08 0.76
CA GLY A 110 -1.89 -10.51 0.96
C GLY A 110 -3.10 -11.25 0.43
N LYS A 111 -2.86 -12.37 -0.22
CA LYS A 111 -3.93 -13.12 -0.88
C LYS A 111 -3.56 -14.60 -0.94
N ILE A 112 -4.57 -15.47 -0.79
CA ILE A 112 -4.36 -16.91 -0.97
C ILE A 112 -4.41 -17.20 -2.46
N ILE A 113 -3.33 -17.77 -2.99
CA ILE A 113 -3.22 -18.16 -4.40
C ILE A 113 -2.62 -19.56 -4.40
N GLU A 114 -3.30 -20.51 -5.05
CA GLU A 114 -2.84 -21.91 -5.10
C GLU A 114 -2.56 -22.45 -3.70
N ASP A 115 -3.48 -22.18 -2.77
CA ASP A 115 -3.42 -22.64 -1.38
C ASP A 115 -2.24 -22.08 -0.59
N GLU A 116 -1.60 -21.03 -1.09
CA GLU A 116 -0.46 -20.41 -0.44
C GLU A 116 -0.73 -18.95 -0.18
N LEU A 117 -0.32 -18.47 0.99
CA LEU A 117 -0.46 -17.05 1.31
C LEU A 117 0.64 -16.26 0.58
N VAL A 118 0.24 -15.37 -0.32
CA VAL A 118 1.14 -14.66 -1.22
C VAL A 118 1.24 -13.20 -0.82
N TYR A 119 2.47 -12.70 -0.75
CA TYR A 119 2.78 -11.30 -0.48
C TYR A 119 2.90 -10.55 -1.81
N ILE A 120 2.15 -9.47 -1.94
CA ILE A 120 2.11 -8.67 -3.16
C ILE A 120 2.40 -7.22 -2.82
N LYS A 121 3.38 -6.63 -3.51
CA LYS A 121 3.78 -5.25 -3.30
C LYS A 121 3.73 -4.53 -4.63
N ILE A 122 2.87 -3.52 -4.74
CA ILE A 122 2.61 -2.84 -6.01
C ILE A 122 2.61 -1.33 -5.84
N LYS A 123 2.78 -0.63 -6.96
CA LYS A 123 2.70 0.83 -6.98
C LYS A 123 2.37 1.34 -8.37
N ILE A 124 2.03 2.62 -8.44
CA ILE A 124 1.93 3.37 -9.68
C ILE A 124 3.13 4.32 -9.68
N GLY A 125 4.00 4.18 -10.67
CA GLY A 125 5.20 5.02 -10.75
C GLY A 125 4.90 6.43 -11.22
N ASN A 126 5.93 7.28 -11.22
CA ASN A 126 5.82 8.66 -11.73
C ASN A 126 5.39 8.69 -13.20
N ASP A 127 5.75 7.65 -13.95
CA ASP A 127 5.43 7.53 -15.37
C ASP A 127 4.02 6.97 -15.60
N LYS A 128 3.22 6.86 -14.52
CA LYS A 128 1.86 6.33 -14.56
C LYS A 128 1.80 4.88 -15.01
N LYS A 129 2.87 4.14 -14.81
CA LYS A 129 2.90 2.70 -15.09
C LYS A 129 2.70 1.90 -13.82
N CYS A 130 1.92 0.84 -13.93
CA CYS A 130 1.74 -0.11 -12.83
C CYS A 130 3.01 -0.96 -12.68
N LYS A 131 3.47 -1.12 -11.45
CA LYS A 131 4.71 -1.87 -11.18
C LYS A 131 4.47 -2.87 -10.06
N VAL A 132 4.96 -4.09 -10.26
CA VAL A 132 4.93 -5.12 -9.22
C VAL A 132 6.34 -5.25 -8.68
N LEU A 133 6.50 -4.89 -7.41
CA LEU A 133 7.80 -4.90 -6.75
C LEU A 133 8.07 -6.22 -6.05
N SER A 134 7.02 -6.91 -5.60
CA SER A 134 7.12 -8.24 -4.99
C SER A 134 5.87 -9.02 -5.30
N PHE A 135 6.04 -10.30 -5.56
CA PHE A 135 4.94 -11.25 -5.77
C PHE A 135 5.51 -12.62 -5.44
N LYS A 136 5.29 -13.09 -4.22
CA LYS A 136 6.00 -14.27 -3.73
C LYS A 136 5.26 -14.89 -2.55
N PRO A 137 5.54 -16.15 -2.22
CA PRO A 137 5.03 -16.73 -0.98
C PRO A 137 5.44 -15.85 0.20
N SER A 138 4.53 -15.67 1.14
CA SER A 138 4.79 -14.84 2.30
C SER A 138 5.77 -15.53 3.25
N SER A 139 6.69 -14.74 3.80
CA SER A 139 7.62 -15.24 4.81
C SER A 139 7.21 -14.85 6.22
N GLY A 140 6.10 -14.16 6.37
CA GLY A 140 5.66 -13.69 7.68
C GLY A 140 4.17 -13.45 7.75
N PRO A 141 3.67 -13.09 8.92
CA PRO A 141 2.23 -12.88 9.10
C PRO A 141 1.79 -11.57 8.45
N PHE A 142 0.50 -11.53 8.11
CA PHE A 142 -0.16 -10.33 7.59
C PHE A 142 -1.09 -9.76 8.64
N SER A 143 -1.32 -8.45 8.55
CA SER A 143 -2.32 -7.78 9.35
C SER A 143 -3.72 -7.96 8.74
N LEU A 144 -3.84 -7.74 7.42
CA LEU A 144 -5.09 -7.84 6.66
C LEU A 144 -6.27 -7.24 7.41
N PRO A 145 -6.22 -5.94 7.75
CA PRO A 145 -7.18 -5.33 8.65
C PRO A 145 -8.64 -5.38 8.18
N TYR A 146 -8.87 -5.62 6.89
CA TYR A 146 -10.23 -5.61 6.33
C TYR A 146 -10.70 -6.97 5.84
N LYS A 147 -10.00 -8.06 6.19
CA LYS A 147 -10.32 -9.36 5.60
C LYS A 147 -11.73 -9.88 5.96
N ASN A 148 -12.28 -9.42 7.09
CA ASN A 148 -13.58 -9.87 7.56
C ASN A 148 -14.71 -8.85 7.36
N TRP A 149 -14.51 -7.87 6.51
CA TRP A 149 -15.53 -6.85 6.25
C TRP A 149 -16.54 -7.32 5.21
#